data_e6ef9ed9f6941e8ee2c286522d095f6b
#
_entry.id   e6ef9ed9f6941e8ee2c286522d095f6b
#
_cell.length_a   1.000
_cell.length_b   1.000
_cell.length_c   1.000
_cell.angle_alpha   90.00
_cell.angle_beta   90.00
_cell.angle_gamma   90.00
#
_symmetry.space_group_name_H-M   'P 1'
#
loop_
_entity.id
_entity.type
_entity.pdbx_description
1 polymer ?
#
loop_
_entity_poly.entity_id
_entity_poly.type
_entity_poly.pdbx_seq_one_letter_code
_entity_poly.pdbx_strand_id
1 'polypeptide(L)'
;KALKEDGIMVNQHESPFYDEDAFAMQRAHQRIVKSFPISRVYQAHIPTYPSGHWLFGFASKKYHPVLDFDAKRWNALGLKTRYYNANLHNASFALPNYVEELMEDVEEDIFRL
;
A
#
# COMPACT_ATOMS: atom_id res chain seq x y z
N LYS A 1 -9.56 -5.62 16.20
CA LYS A 1 -10.17 -5.16 17.46
C LYS A 1 -9.65 -3.82 17.93
N ALA A 2 -8.34 -3.57 17.78
CA ALA A 2 -7.77 -2.29 18.18
C ALA A 2 -8.15 -1.14 17.24
N LEU A 3 -8.48 -1.45 15.99
CA LEU A 3 -8.82 -0.46 14.99
C LEU A 3 -10.34 -0.23 14.95
N LYS A 4 -10.74 1.04 14.92
CA LYS A 4 -12.15 1.41 14.78
C LYS A 4 -12.68 1.00 13.40
N GLU A 5 -14.02 0.96 13.25
CA GLU A 5 -14.66 0.59 11.98
C GLU A 5 -14.22 1.46 10.80
N ASP A 6 -13.95 2.73 11.05
CA ASP A 6 -13.49 3.68 10.02
C ASP A 6 -11.98 3.93 10.09
N GLY A 7 -11.25 3.12 10.85
CA GLY A 7 -9.81 3.27 10.98
C GLY A 7 -9.04 2.74 9.79
N ILE A 8 -7.83 3.26 9.63
CA ILE A 8 -6.91 2.85 8.58
C ILE A 8 -5.59 2.42 9.23
N MET A 9 -5.06 1.29 8.79
CA MET A 9 -3.74 0.82 9.22
C MET A 9 -2.79 0.84 8.04
N VAL A 10 -1.60 1.37 8.26
CA VAL A 10 -0.51 1.25 7.29
C VAL A 10 0.70 0.65 7.98
N ASN A 11 1.49 -0.11 7.23
CA ASN A 11 2.69 -0.72 7.77
C ASN A 11 3.78 -0.78 6.71
N GLN A 12 5.02 -0.83 7.16
CA GLN A 12 6.15 -1.01 6.28
C GLN A 12 6.33 -2.50 5.99
N HIS A 13 6.33 -2.86 4.71
CA HIS A 13 6.76 -4.17 4.23
C HIS A 13 8.23 -4.11 3.85
N GLU A 14 8.69 -5.06 3.05
CA GLU A 14 10.08 -5.19 2.66
C GLU A 14 10.30 -4.78 1.21
N SER A 15 11.57 -4.75 0.80
CA SER A 15 11.93 -4.55 -0.60
C SER A 15 11.52 -5.78 -1.44
N PRO A 16 11.02 -5.58 -2.67
CA PRO A 16 10.69 -6.71 -3.54
C PRO A 16 11.89 -7.36 -4.21
N PHE A 17 13.09 -6.76 -4.08
CA PHE A 17 14.28 -7.21 -4.82
C PHE A 17 15.11 -8.29 -4.15
N TYR A 18 14.92 -8.49 -2.85
CA TYR A 18 15.68 -9.50 -2.11
C TYR A 18 14.76 -10.65 -1.76
N ASP A 19 15.13 -11.87 -2.11
CA ASP A 19 14.27 -13.04 -1.96
C ASP A 19 13.70 -13.20 -0.55
N GLU A 20 14.53 -13.05 0.47
CA GLU A 20 14.09 -13.16 1.85
C GLU A 20 13.08 -12.06 2.21
N ASP A 21 13.35 -10.84 1.77
CA ASP A 21 12.48 -9.70 2.02
C ASP A 21 11.14 -9.87 1.30
N ALA A 22 11.19 -10.29 0.04
CA ALA A 22 9.98 -10.51 -0.75
C ALA A 22 9.10 -11.58 -0.12
N PHE A 23 9.71 -12.66 0.35
CA PHE A 23 8.99 -13.76 0.99
C PHE A 23 8.36 -13.32 2.32
N ALA A 24 9.11 -12.56 3.12
CA ALA A 24 8.60 -12.03 4.38
C ALA A 24 7.42 -11.08 4.14
N MET A 25 7.51 -10.24 3.11
CA MET A 25 6.44 -9.33 2.73
C MET A 25 5.17 -10.09 2.32
N GLN A 26 5.32 -11.14 1.52
CA GLN A 26 4.17 -11.96 1.11
C GLN A 26 3.44 -12.52 2.32
N ARG A 27 4.16 -13.08 3.28
CA ARG A 27 3.56 -13.67 4.48
C ARG A 27 2.90 -12.63 5.36
N ALA A 28 3.55 -11.48 5.53
CA ALA A 28 3.00 -10.40 6.33
C ALA A 28 1.70 -9.87 5.72
N HIS A 29 1.71 -9.63 4.42
CA HIS A 29 0.53 -9.11 3.74
C HIS A 29 -0.61 -10.13 3.71
N GLN A 30 -0.29 -11.41 3.59
CA GLN A 30 -1.28 -12.48 3.63
C GLN A 30 -2.06 -12.47 4.96
N ARG A 31 -1.39 -12.18 6.06
CA ARG A 31 -2.06 -12.05 7.37
C ARG A 31 -2.98 -10.84 7.39
N ILE A 32 -2.58 -9.75 6.78
CA ILE A 32 -3.40 -8.52 6.69
C ILE A 32 -4.65 -8.80 5.86
N VAL A 33 -4.52 -9.46 4.73
CA VAL A 33 -5.65 -9.81 3.87
C VAL A 33 -6.69 -10.64 4.62
N LYS A 34 -6.24 -11.57 5.44
CA LYS A 34 -7.14 -12.40 6.25
C LYS A 34 -7.88 -11.63 7.33
N SER A 35 -7.33 -10.50 7.76
CA SER A 35 -7.87 -9.72 8.88
C SER A 35 -8.72 -8.53 8.46
N PHE A 36 -8.56 -8.04 7.23
CA PHE A 36 -9.22 -6.83 6.75
C PHE A 36 -9.84 -7.05 5.37
N PRO A 37 -11.07 -6.54 5.15
CA PRO A 37 -11.75 -6.69 3.85
C PRO A 37 -11.10 -5.86 2.75
N ILE A 38 -10.45 -4.76 3.10
CA ILE A 38 -9.75 -3.91 2.15
C ILE A 38 -8.27 -3.94 2.50
N SER A 39 -7.46 -4.50 1.62
CA SER A 39 -6.03 -4.69 1.83
C SER A 39 -5.31 -4.46 0.52
N ARG A 40 -4.35 -3.54 0.53
CA ARG A 40 -3.57 -3.17 -0.66
C ARG A 40 -2.09 -3.05 -0.33
N VAL A 41 -1.28 -3.20 -1.35
CA VAL A 41 0.15 -2.91 -1.28
C VAL A 41 0.40 -1.64 -2.08
N TYR A 42 1.20 -0.74 -1.54
CA TYR A 42 1.67 0.41 -2.29
C TYR A 42 3.19 0.51 -2.17
N GLN A 43 3.78 1.34 -3.00
CA GLN A 43 5.22 1.47 -3.11
C GLN A 43 5.66 2.91 -2.92
N ALA A 44 6.89 3.08 -2.48
CA ALA A 44 7.50 4.39 -2.37
C ALA A 44 8.99 4.28 -2.68
N HIS A 45 9.56 5.39 -3.14
CA HIS A 45 10.99 5.50 -3.40
C HIS A 45 11.67 6.02 -2.14
N ILE A 46 12.58 5.24 -1.59
CA ILE A 46 13.35 5.61 -0.40
C ILE A 46 14.83 5.43 -0.75
N PRO A 47 15.44 6.44 -1.40
CA PRO A 47 16.78 6.27 -1.97
C PRO A 47 17.89 6.01 -0.95
N THR A 48 17.65 6.32 0.32
CA THR A 48 18.62 6.08 1.39
C THR A 48 18.63 4.63 1.88
N TYR A 49 17.65 3.84 1.47
CA TYR A 49 17.57 2.42 1.82
C TYR A 49 18.05 1.56 0.66
N PRO A 50 18.57 0.34 0.93
CA PRO A 50 18.95 -0.57 -0.15
C PRO A 50 17.82 -0.78 -1.15
N SER A 51 18.16 -0.85 -2.42
CA SER A 51 17.30 -0.94 -3.59
C SER A 51 16.50 0.34 -3.91
N GLY A 52 16.24 1.20 -2.94
CA GLY A 52 15.45 2.42 -3.14
C GLY A 52 13.98 2.20 -3.43
N HIS A 53 13.53 0.96 -3.54
CA HIS A 53 12.16 0.59 -3.85
C HIS A 53 11.60 -0.26 -2.71
N TRP A 54 10.61 0.26 -2.01
CA TRP A 54 10.04 -0.39 -0.83
C TRP A 54 8.54 -0.48 -0.92
N LEU A 55 8.01 -1.55 -0.32
CA LEU A 55 6.60 -1.85 -0.33
C LEU A 55 5.99 -1.55 1.04
N PHE A 56 4.72 -1.18 1.03
CA PHE A 56 3.96 -0.86 2.23
C PHE A 56 2.59 -1.49 2.14
N GLY A 57 1.99 -1.78 3.29
CA GLY A 57 0.65 -2.31 3.37
C GLY A 57 -0.35 -1.24 3.79
N PHE A 58 -1.53 -1.29 3.20
CA PHE A 58 -2.69 -0.49 3.58
C PHE A 58 -3.83 -1.44 3.91
N ALA A 59 -4.49 -1.21 5.03
CA ALA A 59 -5.62 -2.03 5.44
C ALA A 59 -6.71 -1.17 6.05
N SER A 60 -7.96 -1.49 5.74
CA SER A 60 -9.11 -0.76 6.24
C SER A 60 -10.33 -1.66 6.27
N LYS A 61 -11.28 -1.35 7.14
CA LYS A 61 -12.58 -2.01 7.18
C LYS A 61 -13.61 -1.29 6.33
N LYS A 62 -13.35 -0.03 5.97
CA LYS A 62 -14.34 0.84 5.32
C LYS A 62 -13.83 1.51 4.06
N TYR A 63 -12.62 2.06 4.05
CA TYR A 63 -12.15 2.93 2.99
C TYR A 63 -11.19 2.23 2.04
N HIS A 64 -11.43 2.38 0.74
CA HIS A 64 -10.50 1.95 -0.30
C HIS A 64 -9.50 3.07 -0.55
N PRO A 65 -8.20 2.76 -0.63
CA PRO A 65 -7.18 3.82 -0.72
C PRO A 65 -7.20 4.63 -2.01
N VAL A 66 -7.78 4.10 -3.07
CA VAL A 66 -7.89 4.81 -4.36
C VAL A 66 -9.32 5.28 -4.59
N LEU A 67 -10.31 4.40 -4.44
CA LEU A 67 -11.70 4.73 -4.74
C LEU A 67 -12.29 5.78 -3.80
N ASP A 68 -11.86 5.79 -2.55
CA ASP A 68 -12.36 6.71 -1.54
C ASP A 68 -11.45 7.92 -1.31
N PHE A 69 -10.36 8.04 -2.08
CA PHE A 69 -9.44 9.15 -1.95
C PHE A 69 -10.04 10.43 -2.53
N ASP A 70 -10.06 11.47 -1.73
CA ASP A 70 -10.58 12.79 -2.11
C ASP A 70 -9.45 13.75 -2.45
N ALA A 71 -9.05 13.75 -3.73
CA ALA A 71 -7.95 14.58 -4.21
C ALA A 71 -8.27 16.08 -4.11
N LYS A 72 -9.54 16.45 -4.33
CA LYS A 72 -9.95 17.87 -4.25
C LYS A 72 -9.79 18.40 -2.83
N ARG A 73 -10.15 17.59 -1.85
CA ARG A 73 -10.03 17.98 -0.45
C ARG A 73 -8.57 18.13 -0.06
N TRP A 74 -7.72 17.20 -0.49
CA TRP A 74 -6.28 17.30 -0.26
C TRP A 74 -5.70 18.57 -0.86
N ASN A 75 -6.02 18.83 -2.14
CA ASN A 75 -5.50 20.01 -2.84
C ASN A 75 -5.98 21.30 -2.20
N ALA A 76 -7.21 21.32 -1.69
CA ALA A 76 -7.79 22.50 -1.05
C ALA A 76 -7.08 22.88 0.25
N LEU A 77 -6.38 21.94 0.91
CA LEU A 77 -5.60 22.23 2.11
C LEU A 77 -4.40 23.14 1.84
N GLY A 78 -3.93 23.18 0.59
CA GLY A 78 -2.81 24.04 0.20
C GLY A 78 -1.50 23.70 0.86
N LEU A 79 -1.31 22.47 1.31
CA LEU A 79 -0.08 22.04 1.98
C LEU A 79 1.05 21.89 0.97
N LYS A 80 2.24 22.31 1.38
CA LYS A 80 3.45 22.16 0.56
C LYS A 80 4.19 20.91 0.99
N THR A 81 4.26 19.95 0.07
CA THR A 81 4.96 18.67 0.31
C THR A 81 5.96 18.45 -0.81
N ARG A 82 7.10 17.85 -0.50
CA ARG A 82 8.17 17.63 -1.48
C ARG A 82 8.04 16.28 -2.19
N TYR A 83 7.42 15.31 -1.58
CA TYR A 83 7.27 13.98 -2.16
C TYR A 83 5.81 13.69 -2.54
N TYR A 84 4.91 13.90 -1.62
CA TYR A 84 3.51 13.48 -1.75
C TYR A 84 2.69 14.49 -2.55
N ASN A 85 1.87 13.98 -3.44
CA ASN A 85 0.80 14.74 -4.11
C ASN A 85 -0.31 13.76 -4.51
N ALA A 86 -1.46 14.30 -4.95
CA ALA A 86 -2.62 13.48 -5.26
C ALA A 86 -2.36 12.46 -6.39
N ASN A 87 -1.60 12.84 -7.41
CA ASN A 87 -1.29 11.93 -8.50
C ASN A 87 -0.36 10.80 -8.03
N LEU A 88 0.62 11.14 -7.22
CA LEU A 88 1.53 10.14 -6.66
C LEU A 88 0.79 9.17 -5.73
N HIS A 89 -0.19 9.67 -4.99
CA HIS A 89 -1.02 8.82 -4.14
C HIS A 89 -1.62 7.67 -4.95
N ASN A 90 -2.29 8.01 -6.03
CA ASN A 90 -2.91 6.99 -6.89
C ASN A 90 -1.87 6.11 -7.57
N ALA A 91 -0.80 6.70 -8.08
CA ALA A 91 0.26 5.97 -8.78
C ALA A 91 0.98 4.97 -7.87
N SER A 92 1.08 5.26 -6.58
CA SER A 92 1.79 4.36 -5.65
C SER A 92 1.10 2.99 -5.51
N PHE A 93 -0.17 2.90 -5.85
CA PHE A 93 -0.93 1.64 -5.84
C PHE A 93 -0.90 0.92 -7.19
N ALA A 94 -0.32 1.51 -8.22
CA ALA A 94 -0.09 0.88 -9.51
C ALA A 94 1.27 0.19 -9.49
N LEU A 95 1.28 -1.11 -9.28
CA LEU A 95 2.50 -1.87 -9.00
C LEU A 95 3.12 -2.43 -10.29
N PRO A 96 4.45 -2.49 -10.36
CA PRO A 96 5.11 -3.15 -11.48
C PRO A 96 4.85 -4.66 -11.48
N ASN A 97 5.01 -5.29 -12.64
CA ASN A 97 4.68 -6.70 -12.79
C ASN A 97 5.43 -7.61 -11.82
N TYR A 98 6.69 -7.31 -11.50
CA TYR A 98 7.43 -8.18 -10.58
C TYR A 98 6.84 -8.15 -9.16
N VAL A 99 6.20 -7.06 -8.76
CA VAL A 99 5.47 -7.00 -7.49
C VAL A 99 4.14 -7.72 -7.61
N GLU A 100 3.42 -7.54 -8.73
CA GLU A 100 2.17 -8.26 -8.98
C GLU A 100 2.39 -9.77 -8.93
N GLU A 101 3.50 -10.25 -9.49
CA GLU A 101 3.86 -11.67 -9.42
C GLU A 101 4.04 -12.16 -7.99
N LEU A 102 4.66 -11.34 -7.13
CA LEU A 102 4.81 -11.67 -5.72
C LEU A 102 3.45 -11.78 -5.01
N MET A 103 2.46 -11.06 -5.49
CA MET A 103 1.14 -10.99 -4.88
C MET A 103 0.15 -12.01 -5.44
N GLU A 104 0.53 -12.79 -6.46
CA GLU A 104 -0.38 -13.76 -7.10
C GLU A 104 -1.00 -14.75 -6.10
N ASP A 105 -0.21 -15.20 -5.15
CA ASP A 105 -0.66 -16.18 -4.15
C ASP A 105 -1.27 -15.53 -2.91
N VAL A 106 -1.37 -14.20 -2.91
CA VAL A 106 -1.96 -13.46 -1.81
C VAL A 106 -3.36 -13.02 -2.20
N GLU A 107 -4.34 -13.43 -1.42
CA GLU A 107 -5.71 -13.05 -1.65
C GLU A 107 -5.93 -11.58 -1.28
N GLU A 108 -6.37 -10.78 -2.24
CA GLU A 108 -6.67 -9.37 -2.02
C GLU A 108 -8.15 -9.12 -2.26
N ASP A 109 -8.61 -7.90 -1.97
CA ASP A 109 -10.02 -7.55 -2.15
C ASP A 109 -10.40 -7.47 -3.63
N ILE A 110 -11.72 -7.43 -3.88
CA ILE A 110 -12.26 -7.44 -5.24
C ILE A 110 -12.04 -6.15 -6.02
N PHE A 111 -11.57 -5.10 -5.37
CA PHE A 111 -11.32 -3.79 -5.99
C PHE A 111 -9.87 -3.62 -6.42
N ARG A 112 -9.17 -4.68 -6.54
CA ARG A 112 -7.80 -4.68 -7.03
C ARG A 112 -7.76 -4.07 -8.43
N LEU A 113 -6.87 -3.08 -8.61
CA LEU A 113 -6.71 -2.38 -9.89
C LEU A 113 -5.74 -3.08 -10.84
#